data_353ec5d76fa24c61e813b357f778846b
#
_entry.id   353ec5d76fa24c61e813b357f778846b
#
_cell.length_a   1.000
_cell.length_b   1.000
_cell.length_c   1.000
_cell.angle_alpha   90.00
_cell.angle_beta   90.00
_cell.angle_gamma   90.00
#
_symmetry.space_group_name_H-M   'P 1'
#
loop_
_entity.id
_entity.type
_entity.pdbx_description
1 polymer ?
#
loop_
_entity_poly.entity_id
_entity_poly.type
_entity_poly.pdbx_seq_one_letter_code
_entity_poly.pdbx_strand_id
1 'polypeptide(L)'
;MHGTEAPSLWVQRWSHLAKPQSQVLDLACGAGRHMKYFQSLGHLCTGVDRSAEALAEANAYGKVVEADIEDGPWPFSGQTFDVVLVTNYLWRPLMPRILECLKPEGLLIYETFALGHEKFGKPSRP
;
A
#
# COMPACT_ATOMS: atom_id res chain seq x y z
N MET A 1 13.82 13.40 0.64
CA MET A 1 12.53 13.61 0.83
C MET A 1 11.63 12.63 0.22
N HIS A 2 11.32 11.68 1.00
CA HIS A 2 10.62 10.57 0.44
C HIS A 2 9.19 10.88 0.09
N GLY A 3 8.57 11.75 0.82
CA GLY A 3 7.19 12.06 0.58
C GLY A 3 6.93 12.78 -0.71
N THR A 4 8.00 13.31 -1.33
CA THR A 4 7.83 14.03 -2.58
C THR A 4 8.25 13.22 -3.78
N GLU A 5 8.66 11.99 -3.59
CA GLU A 5 9.02 11.15 -4.72
C GLU A 5 7.80 10.85 -5.56
N ALA A 6 8.03 10.67 -6.83
CA ALA A 6 6.94 10.30 -7.72
C ALA A 6 6.45 8.89 -7.40
N PRO A 7 5.18 8.61 -7.60
CA PRO A 7 4.70 7.22 -7.43
C PRO A 7 5.33 6.33 -8.50
N SER A 8 5.38 5.05 -8.21
CA SER A 8 5.97 4.11 -9.15
C SER A 8 5.15 4.05 -10.42
N LEU A 9 5.81 3.75 -11.54
CA LEU A 9 5.11 3.64 -12.80
C LEU A 9 4.12 2.49 -12.80
N TRP A 10 4.43 1.42 -12.08
CA TRP A 10 3.53 0.28 -11.97
C TRP A 10 2.24 0.68 -11.27
N VAL A 11 2.36 1.42 -10.16
CA VAL A 11 1.19 1.90 -9.44
C VAL A 11 0.38 2.85 -10.31
N GLN A 12 1.04 3.74 -11.02
CA GLN A 12 0.33 4.67 -11.89
C GLN A 12 -0.40 3.94 -12.98
N ARG A 13 0.22 2.90 -13.52
CA ARG A 13 -0.37 2.16 -14.62
C ARG A 13 -1.70 1.53 -14.24
N TRP A 14 -1.79 1.02 -13.01
CA TRP A 14 -2.97 0.26 -12.62
C TRP A 14 -3.96 1.04 -11.77
N SER A 15 -3.60 2.26 -11.37
CA SER A 15 -4.46 3.03 -10.47
C SER A 15 -5.83 3.32 -11.07
N HIS A 16 -5.92 3.38 -12.39
CA HIS A 16 -7.20 3.70 -13.03
C HIS A 16 -8.25 2.61 -12.81
N LEU A 17 -7.82 1.43 -12.37
CA LEU A 17 -8.77 0.36 -12.11
C LEU A 17 -9.47 0.53 -10.76
N ALA A 18 -9.00 1.46 -9.92
CA ALA A 18 -9.68 1.74 -8.67
C ALA A 18 -10.98 2.50 -8.95
N LYS A 19 -12.08 2.05 -8.37
CA LYS A 19 -13.32 2.77 -8.57
C LYS A 19 -13.25 4.10 -7.83
N PRO A 20 -14.09 5.07 -8.23
CA PRO A 20 -14.03 6.40 -7.61
C PRO A 20 -14.20 6.35 -6.10
N GLN A 21 -13.46 7.21 -5.42
CA GLN A 21 -13.58 7.36 -3.97
C GLN A 21 -13.35 6.05 -3.24
N SER A 22 -12.36 5.28 -3.69
CA SER A 22 -12.02 4.02 -3.07
C SER A 22 -11.34 4.23 -1.72
N GLN A 23 -11.50 3.23 -0.86
CA GLN A 23 -10.73 3.14 0.37
C GLN A 23 -9.46 2.38 0.03
N VAL A 24 -8.32 3.03 0.21
CA VAL A 24 -7.02 2.49 -0.20
C VAL A 24 -6.16 2.22 1.03
N LEU A 25 -5.59 1.03 1.11
CA LEU A 25 -4.64 0.69 2.16
C LEU A 25 -3.26 0.54 1.56
N ASP A 26 -2.30 1.28 2.10
CA ASP A 26 -0.91 1.21 1.64
C ASP A 26 -0.08 0.53 2.73
N LEU A 27 0.29 -0.72 2.50
CA LEU A 27 1.07 -1.48 3.46
C LEU A 27 2.55 -1.11 3.35
N ALA A 28 3.17 -0.82 4.49
CA ALA A 28 4.54 -0.33 4.53
C ALA A 28 4.66 0.96 3.72
N CYS A 29 3.83 1.93 4.09
CA CYS A 29 3.64 3.12 3.26
C CYS A 29 4.82 4.09 3.28
N GLY A 30 5.74 3.97 4.23
CA GLY A 30 6.81 4.93 4.35
C GLY A 30 6.27 6.32 4.54
N ALA A 31 6.87 7.29 3.85
CA ALA A 31 6.48 8.69 3.99
C ALA A 31 5.25 9.05 3.17
N GLY A 32 4.67 8.09 2.44
CA GLY A 32 3.37 8.30 1.85
C GLY A 32 3.32 8.72 0.40
N ARG A 33 4.36 8.41 -0.40
CA ARG A 33 4.31 8.86 -1.79
C ARG A 33 3.12 8.32 -2.57
N HIS A 34 2.74 7.08 -2.31
CA HIS A 34 1.60 6.49 -3.01
C HIS A 34 0.28 6.95 -2.39
N MET A 35 0.26 7.21 -1.09
CA MET A 35 -0.92 7.79 -0.46
C MET A 35 -1.20 9.16 -1.06
N LYS A 36 -0.16 9.97 -1.24
CA LYS A 36 -0.31 11.28 -1.84
C LYS A 36 -0.90 11.17 -3.25
N TYR A 37 -0.42 10.22 -4.02
CA TYR A 37 -0.90 10.02 -5.37
C TYR A 37 -2.38 9.64 -5.39
N PHE A 38 -2.77 8.66 -4.59
CA PHE A 38 -4.17 8.23 -4.57
C PHE A 38 -5.08 9.29 -3.98
N GLN A 39 -4.58 10.04 -2.99
CA GLN A 39 -5.37 11.13 -2.47
C GLN A 39 -5.65 12.16 -3.56
N SER A 40 -4.66 12.43 -4.40
CA SER A 40 -4.85 13.41 -5.47
C SER A 40 -5.86 12.95 -6.49
N LEU A 41 -6.13 11.65 -6.55
CA LEU A 41 -7.15 11.10 -7.44
C LEU A 41 -8.51 11.01 -6.76
N GLY A 42 -8.63 11.48 -5.53
CA GLY A 42 -9.92 11.52 -4.85
C GLY A 42 -10.21 10.34 -3.94
N HIS A 43 -9.22 9.49 -3.69
CA HIS A 43 -9.43 8.32 -2.85
C HIS A 43 -9.09 8.61 -1.38
N LEU A 44 -9.62 7.79 -0.48
CA LEU A 44 -9.35 7.90 0.94
C LEU A 44 -8.28 6.88 1.31
N CYS A 45 -7.18 7.35 1.84
CA CYS A 45 -6.03 6.50 2.06
C CYS A 45 -5.76 6.23 3.54
N THR A 46 -5.33 5.00 3.81
CA THR A 46 -4.82 4.60 5.11
C THR A 46 -3.46 3.98 4.87
N GLY A 47 -2.46 4.41 5.61
CA GLY A 47 -1.13 3.85 5.48
C GLY A 47 -0.69 3.22 6.79
N VAL A 48 0.11 2.17 6.71
CA VAL A 48 0.67 1.55 7.91
C VAL A 48 2.17 1.39 7.70
N ASP A 49 2.93 1.70 8.72
CA ASP A 49 4.37 1.55 8.70
C ASP A 49 4.85 1.45 10.13
N ARG A 50 6.03 0.87 10.32
CA ARG A 50 6.56 0.78 11.68
C ARG A 50 7.37 2.01 12.05
N SER A 51 7.66 2.90 11.12
CA SER A 51 8.45 4.09 11.38
C SER A 51 7.57 5.27 11.71
N ALA A 52 7.58 5.69 12.96
CA ALA A 52 6.82 6.86 13.36
C ALA A 52 7.28 8.11 12.62
N GLU A 53 8.57 8.17 12.31
CA GLU A 53 9.11 9.31 11.61
C GLU A 53 8.55 9.42 10.20
N ALA A 54 8.48 8.29 9.49
CA ALA A 54 7.90 8.28 8.16
C ALA A 54 6.41 8.62 8.21
N LEU A 55 5.72 8.10 9.20
CA LEU A 55 4.29 8.33 9.30
C LEU A 55 3.96 9.79 9.60
N ALA A 56 4.87 10.51 10.23
CA ALA A 56 4.64 11.94 10.45
C ALA A 56 4.48 12.67 9.14
N GLU A 57 5.17 12.21 8.09
CA GLU A 57 5.01 12.81 6.77
C GLU A 57 3.78 12.25 6.06
N ALA A 58 3.56 10.94 6.15
CA ALA A 58 2.44 10.32 5.47
C ALA A 58 1.09 10.82 6.00
N ASN A 59 1.07 11.29 7.24
CA ASN A 59 -0.16 11.76 7.86
C ASN A 59 -0.82 12.91 7.09
N ALA A 60 -0.07 13.60 6.25
CA ALA A 60 -0.65 14.67 5.43
C ALA A 60 -1.58 14.12 4.36
N TYR A 61 -1.51 12.84 4.05
CA TYR A 61 -2.23 12.28 2.91
C TYR A 61 -3.31 11.29 3.28
N GLY A 62 -3.55 11.08 4.56
CA GLY A 62 -4.59 10.17 4.98
C GLY A 62 -4.34 9.68 6.39
N LYS A 63 -5.10 8.67 6.77
CA LYS A 63 -4.97 8.09 8.10
C LYS A 63 -3.70 7.25 8.16
N VAL A 64 -3.00 7.29 9.28
CA VAL A 64 -1.80 6.49 9.44
C VAL A 64 -1.91 5.63 10.69
N VAL A 65 -1.30 4.46 10.63
CA VAL A 65 -1.27 3.50 11.72
C VAL A 65 0.16 3.07 11.92
N GLU A 66 0.67 3.20 13.11
CA GLU A 66 2.01 2.73 13.43
C GLU A 66 1.90 1.30 13.91
N ALA A 67 2.49 0.37 13.19
CA ALA A 67 2.45 -1.04 13.57
C ALA A 67 3.54 -1.80 12.84
N ASP A 68 4.04 -2.83 13.51
CA ASP A 68 4.94 -3.79 12.87
C ASP A 68 4.06 -4.94 12.44
N ILE A 69 3.72 -4.97 11.16
CA ILE A 69 2.76 -5.96 10.67
C ILE A 69 3.33 -7.35 10.61
N GLU A 70 4.63 -7.51 10.81
CA GLU A 70 5.23 -8.84 10.83
C GLU A 70 5.29 -9.41 12.24
N ASP A 71 5.44 -8.55 13.24
CA ASP A 71 5.70 -9.01 14.58
C ASP A 71 4.71 -8.46 15.60
N GLY A 72 3.62 -7.94 15.17
CA GLY A 72 2.62 -7.42 16.07
C GLY A 72 1.24 -7.83 15.62
N PRO A 73 0.22 -7.36 16.33
CA PRO A 73 -1.13 -7.70 15.91
C PRO A 73 -1.46 -7.03 14.59
N TRP A 74 -2.25 -7.70 13.81
CA TRP A 74 -2.72 -7.16 12.54
C TRP A 74 -3.73 -6.05 12.84
N PRO A 75 -3.45 -4.81 12.44
CA PRO A 75 -4.29 -3.70 12.88
C PRO A 75 -5.60 -3.54 12.13
N PHE A 76 -5.81 -4.33 11.09
CA PHE A 76 -6.98 -4.15 10.23
C PHE A 76 -7.97 -5.31 10.30
N SER A 77 -7.98 -6.05 11.40
CA SER A 77 -8.93 -7.15 11.54
C SER A 77 -10.36 -6.61 11.44
N GLY A 78 -11.16 -7.23 10.60
CA GLY A 78 -12.53 -6.80 10.42
C GLY A 78 -12.73 -5.61 9.52
N GLN A 79 -11.64 -5.06 8.96
CA GLN A 79 -11.76 -3.95 8.03
C GLN A 79 -11.48 -4.43 6.61
N THR A 80 -12.12 -3.79 5.64
CA THR A 80 -11.86 -4.13 4.25
C THR A 80 -11.64 -2.86 3.45
N PHE A 81 -10.90 -3.02 2.35
CA PHE A 81 -10.50 -1.90 1.51
C PHE A 81 -10.80 -2.23 0.06
N ASP A 82 -11.02 -1.19 -0.74
CA ASP A 82 -11.24 -1.35 -2.17
C ASP A 82 -9.95 -1.60 -2.91
N VAL A 83 -8.85 -1.04 -2.40
CA VAL A 83 -7.54 -1.16 -3.02
C VAL A 83 -6.52 -1.42 -1.92
N VAL A 84 -5.64 -2.38 -2.15
CA VAL A 84 -4.51 -2.60 -1.26
C VAL A 84 -3.24 -2.50 -2.07
N LEU A 85 -2.31 -1.67 -1.61
CA LEU A 85 -1.02 -1.49 -2.24
C LEU A 85 0.06 -2.15 -1.42
N VAL A 86 0.94 -2.90 -2.07
CA VAL A 86 2.11 -3.48 -1.43
C VAL A 86 3.29 -3.19 -2.34
N THR A 87 4.10 -2.21 -2.00
CA THR A 87 5.22 -1.83 -2.85
C THR A 87 6.51 -1.88 -2.07
N ASN A 88 7.55 -2.40 -2.70
CA ASN A 88 8.90 -2.49 -2.13
C ASN A 88 8.92 -3.23 -0.79
N TYR A 89 8.04 -4.20 -0.65
CA TYR A 89 7.89 -4.93 0.59
C TYR A 89 7.35 -6.31 0.26
N LEU A 90 7.92 -7.34 0.87
CA LEU A 90 7.45 -8.69 0.64
C LEU A 90 7.62 -9.52 1.89
N TRP A 91 6.53 -10.02 2.41
CA TRP A 91 6.58 -10.98 3.51
C TRP A 91 5.40 -11.93 3.29
N ARG A 92 5.72 -13.08 2.72
CA ARG A 92 4.70 -14.00 2.27
C ARG A 92 3.69 -14.43 3.33
N PRO A 93 4.07 -14.62 4.58
CA PRO A 93 3.06 -14.99 5.58
C PRO A 93 1.94 -13.99 5.77
N LEU A 94 2.13 -12.75 5.27
CA LEU A 94 1.12 -11.75 5.41
C LEU A 94 0.04 -11.84 4.35
N MET A 95 0.27 -12.61 3.29
CA MET A 95 -0.66 -12.65 2.17
C MET A 95 -2.09 -13.02 2.57
N PRO A 96 -2.33 -13.99 3.45
CA PRO A 96 -3.72 -14.27 3.84
C PRO A 96 -4.40 -13.08 4.50
N ARG A 97 -3.65 -12.27 5.28
CA ARG A 97 -4.23 -11.09 5.90
C ARG A 97 -4.59 -10.05 4.85
N ILE A 98 -3.73 -9.91 3.85
CA ILE A 98 -3.98 -8.95 2.77
C ILE A 98 -5.25 -9.33 2.03
N LEU A 99 -5.39 -10.62 1.72
CA LEU A 99 -6.55 -11.06 0.98
C LEU A 99 -7.84 -10.94 1.80
N GLU A 100 -7.73 -11.11 3.12
CA GLU A 100 -8.90 -10.96 3.97
C GLU A 100 -9.40 -9.52 4.02
N CYS A 101 -8.51 -8.55 3.91
CA CYS A 101 -8.93 -7.16 4.01
C CYS A 101 -9.24 -6.54 2.65
N LEU A 102 -9.19 -7.32 1.59
CA LEU A 102 -9.53 -6.83 0.26
C LEU A 102 -11.00 -7.15 -0.01
N LYS A 103 -11.77 -6.14 -0.38
CA LYS A 103 -13.18 -6.37 -0.68
C LYS A 103 -13.34 -7.27 -1.89
N PRO A 104 -14.48 -7.95 -2.03
CA PRO A 104 -14.75 -8.67 -3.27
C PRO A 104 -14.60 -7.73 -4.44
N GLU A 105 -13.91 -8.17 -5.48
CA GLU A 105 -13.62 -7.35 -6.66
C GLU A 105 -12.70 -6.19 -6.35
N GLY A 106 -12.04 -6.22 -5.20
CA GLY A 106 -11.06 -5.21 -4.88
C GLY A 106 -9.80 -5.37 -5.70
N LEU A 107 -8.98 -4.33 -5.68
CA LEU A 107 -7.77 -4.27 -6.49
C LEU A 107 -6.54 -4.41 -5.61
N LEU A 108 -5.69 -5.38 -5.93
CA LEU A 108 -4.42 -5.52 -5.25
C LEU A 108 -3.32 -5.10 -6.22
N ILE A 109 -2.58 -4.06 -5.87
CA ILE A 109 -1.44 -3.62 -6.66
C ILE A 109 -0.19 -4.00 -5.87
N TYR A 110 0.59 -4.91 -6.44
CA TYR A 110 1.71 -5.51 -5.75
C TYR A 110 2.96 -5.34 -6.58
N GLU A 111 3.97 -4.70 -6.01
CA GLU A 111 5.23 -4.51 -6.70
C GLU A 111 6.34 -4.64 -5.67
N THR A 112 7.30 -5.51 -5.90
CA THR A 112 8.40 -5.67 -4.99
C THR A 112 9.70 -5.68 -5.75
N PHE A 113 10.79 -5.32 -5.08
CA PHE A 113 12.09 -5.40 -5.69
C PHE A 113 12.54 -6.82 -5.72
N ALA A 114 13.18 -7.18 -6.81
CA ALA A 114 13.82 -8.44 -6.89
C ALA A 114 15.27 -8.26 -6.63
N LEU A 115 15.81 -9.07 -5.79
CA LEU A 115 17.21 -9.03 -5.58
C LEU A 115 17.91 -9.29 -6.84
N GLY A 116 18.97 -8.58 -7.06
CA GLY A 116 19.77 -8.86 -8.18
C GLY A 116 19.11 -8.51 -9.44
N HIS A 117 18.33 -7.55 -9.42
CA HIS A 117 17.85 -6.99 -10.62
C HIS A 117 16.97 -7.84 -11.41
N GLU A 118 16.43 -8.83 -10.85
CA GLU A 118 15.57 -9.60 -11.59
C GLU A 118 14.41 -8.83 -12.05
N LYS A 119 14.00 -9.10 -13.24
CA LYS A 119 12.87 -8.46 -13.73
C LYS A 119 11.78 -9.38 -13.66
N PHE A 120 11.02 -9.33 -12.71
CA PHE A 120 9.89 -10.14 -12.60
C PHE A 120 8.86 -9.54 -13.44
N GLY A 121 8.67 -9.97 -14.56
CA GLY A 121 7.72 -9.40 -15.44
C GLY A 121 6.36 -9.27 -14.86
N LYS A 122 6.05 -9.98 -13.83
CA LYS A 122 4.76 -9.92 -13.26
C LYS A 122 4.83 -9.83 -11.80
N PRO A 123 5.21 -8.71 -11.30
CA PRO A 123 5.34 -8.58 -9.87
C PRO A 123 4.03 -8.79 -9.13
N SER A 124 2.92 -8.57 -9.80
CA SER A 124 1.66 -8.74 -9.12
C SER A 124 1.25 -10.18 -8.97
N ARG A 125 1.99 -11.07 -9.55
CA ARG A 125 1.62 -12.45 -9.43
C ARG A 125 2.27 -13.04 -8.25
N PRO A 126 1.57 -13.80 -7.50
CA PRO A 126 2.13 -14.46 -6.35
C PRO A 126 3.18 -15.48 -6.72
#